data_4fdde810f795bbf72fcfc5ef574fa873
#
_entry.id   4fdde810f795bbf72fcfc5ef574fa873
#
_cell.length_a   1.000
_cell.length_b   1.000
_cell.length_c   1.000
_cell.angle_alpha   90.00
_cell.angle_beta   90.00
_cell.angle_gamma   90.00
#
_symmetry.space_group_name_H-M   'P 1'
#
loop_
_entity.id
_entity.type
_entity.pdbx_description
1 polymer ?
#
loop_
_entity_poly.entity_id
_entity_poly.type
_entity_poly.pdbx_seq_one_letter_code
_entity_poly.pdbx_strand_id
1 'polypeptide(L)'
;MKIYEFKRAPNPRRVQMFLAEKNIQVEYVQVDVRSGENRESDYLEINPKSGVPALQLDNGNVISESMAICRYFDAIQPEPFLFGESPEEKGIVEMWNRKIEIEGMNPVGECLRNSSEAFKDRAVPDPRSTKQIPELAKRGSMLANRFLGDINERLSKNKYVAGENFSMADINLYVFLDFASWVKVIPTEDHQSLIKWKEVISTRKCAKVFES
;
A
#
# COMPACT_ATOMS: atom_id res chain seq x y z
N MET A 1 -20.24 -6.62 7.22
CA MET A 1 -18.79 -6.79 6.96
C MET A 1 -18.02 -5.66 7.63
N LYS A 2 -16.77 -5.90 8.06
CA LYS A 2 -15.91 -4.90 8.72
C LYS A 2 -14.44 -5.12 8.36
N ILE A 3 -13.67 -4.02 8.36
CA ILE A 3 -12.23 -4.03 8.07
C ILE A 3 -11.47 -3.78 9.38
N TYR A 4 -10.63 -4.72 9.75
CA TYR A 4 -9.66 -4.56 10.83
C TYR A 4 -8.42 -3.89 10.27
N GLU A 5 -8.00 -2.77 10.87
CA GLU A 5 -6.90 -2.00 10.33
C GLU A 5 -6.09 -1.26 11.40
N PHE A 6 -4.89 -0.85 11.06
CA PHE A 6 -4.17 0.23 11.71
C PHE A 6 -4.11 1.40 10.73
N LYS A 7 -4.91 2.43 10.96
CA LYS A 7 -5.19 3.54 10.03
C LYS A 7 -3.94 4.12 9.36
N ARG A 8 -2.82 4.19 10.08
CA ARG A 8 -1.57 4.78 9.59
C ARG A 8 -0.69 3.82 8.78
N ALA A 9 -0.97 2.53 8.78
CA ALA A 9 -0.16 1.56 8.05
C ALA A 9 -0.37 1.67 6.53
N PRO A 10 0.66 1.45 5.70
CA PRO A 10 0.55 1.65 4.26
C PRO A 10 -0.48 0.74 3.58
N ASN A 11 -0.59 -0.53 3.99
CA ASN A 11 -1.54 -1.46 3.38
C ASN A 11 -3.02 -1.09 3.66
N PRO A 12 -3.45 -0.75 4.90
CA PRO A 12 -4.77 -0.18 5.15
C PRO A 12 -5.05 1.08 4.32
N ARG A 13 -4.08 1.99 4.19
CA ARG A 13 -4.23 3.22 3.40
C ARG A 13 -4.57 2.95 1.93
N ARG A 14 -4.02 1.90 1.33
CA ARG A 14 -4.42 1.47 -0.03
C ARG A 14 -5.91 1.18 -0.11
N VAL A 15 -6.44 0.43 0.85
CA VAL A 15 -7.86 0.07 0.91
C VAL A 15 -8.72 1.29 1.17
N GLN A 16 -8.34 2.15 2.13
CA GLN A 16 -9.06 3.39 2.44
C GLN A 16 -9.17 4.30 1.20
N MET A 17 -8.06 4.54 0.50
CA MET A 17 -8.07 5.34 -0.74
C MET A 17 -8.95 4.72 -1.82
N PHE A 18 -8.84 3.42 -2.02
CA PHE A 18 -9.65 2.69 -3.00
C PHE A 18 -11.15 2.81 -2.71
N LEU A 19 -11.55 2.57 -1.47
CA LEU A 19 -12.96 2.67 -1.05
C LEU A 19 -13.48 4.12 -1.14
N ALA A 20 -12.64 5.11 -0.81
CA ALA A 20 -12.98 6.52 -0.95
C ALA A 20 -13.23 6.92 -2.40
N GLU A 21 -12.42 6.45 -3.38
CA GLU A 21 -12.66 6.70 -4.80
C GLU A 21 -13.96 6.05 -5.29
N LYS A 22 -14.29 4.87 -4.80
CA LYS A 22 -15.52 4.15 -5.15
C LYS A 22 -16.75 4.61 -4.35
N ASN A 23 -16.61 5.53 -3.38
CA ASN A 23 -17.66 5.93 -2.45
C ASN A 23 -18.28 4.76 -1.66
N ILE A 24 -17.50 3.73 -1.35
CA ILE A 24 -17.94 2.57 -0.58
C ILE A 24 -17.71 2.87 0.91
N GLN A 25 -18.75 2.65 1.73
CA GLN A 25 -18.69 2.76 3.19
C GLN A 25 -18.60 1.37 3.81
N VAL A 26 -17.66 1.20 4.72
CA VAL A 26 -17.46 -0.04 5.51
C VAL A 26 -17.14 0.34 6.94
N GLU A 27 -17.53 -0.48 7.89
CA GLU A 27 -17.13 -0.35 9.29
C GLU A 27 -15.64 -0.64 9.44
N TYR A 28 -14.94 0.20 10.21
CA TYR A 28 -13.52 0.02 10.54
C TYR A 28 -13.35 -0.30 12.02
N VAL A 29 -12.56 -1.34 12.29
CA VAL A 29 -12.12 -1.72 13.64
C VAL A 29 -10.62 -1.47 13.72
N GLN A 30 -10.20 -0.58 14.62
CA GLN A 30 -8.77 -0.26 14.81
C GLN A 30 -8.07 -1.38 15.57
N VAL A 31 -6.89 -1.74 15.12
CA VAL A 31 -5.98 -2.73 15.73
C VAL A 31 -4.65 -2.05 15.98
N ASP A 32 -4.26 -1.90 17.24
CA ASP A 32 -3.00 -1.21 17.57
C ASP A 32 -1.77 -2.10 17.33
N VAL A 33 -1.22 -1.97 16.12
CA VAL A 33 0.00 -2.68 15.71
C VAL A 33 1.23 -2.25 16.54
N ARG A 34 1.22 -1.04 17.13
CA ARG A 34 2.36 -0.54 17.92
C ARG A 34 2.42 -1.22 19.27
N SER A 35 1.28 -1.39 19.95
CA SER A 35 1.19 -2.16 21.21
C SER A 35 1.39 -3.65 21.00
N GLY A 36 1.18 -4.16 19.77
CA GLY A 36 1.26 -5.58 19.45
C GLY A 36 -0.08 -6.30 19.46
N GLU A 37 -1.20 -5.59 19.57
CA GLU A 37 -2.56 -6.15 19.56
C GLU A 37 -2.81 -7.09 18.37
N ASN A 38 -2.22 -6.79 17.22
CA ASN A 38 -2.28 -7.65 16.04
C ASN A 38 -1.60 -9.04 16.21
N ARG A 39 -0.94 -9.28 17.34
CA ARG A 39 -0.24 -10.52 17.68
C ARG A 39 -0.91 -11.28 18.85
N GLU A 40 -1.97 -10.72 19.41
CA GLU A 40 -2.77 -11.37 20.46
C GLU A 40 -3.72 -12.41 19.87
N SER A 41 -4.14 -13.36 20.69
CA SER A 41 -5.00 -14.48 20.29
C SER A 41 -6.22 -14.04 19.51
N ASP A 42 -6.92 -13.01 20.01
CA ASP A 42 -8.18 -12.53 19.44
C ASP A 42 -8.03 -12.04 18.00
N TYR A 43 -6.93 -11.35 17.69
CA TYR A 43 -6.68 -10.92 16.32
C TYR A 43 -6.10 -12.07 15.46
N LEU A 44 -5.30 -12.97 16.02
CA LEU A 44 -4.75 -14.11 15.30
C LEU A 44 -5.85 -15.13 14.88
N GLU A 45 -6.99 -15.17 15.56
CA GLU A 45 -8.17 -15.92 15.11
C GLU A 45 -8.76 -15.32 13.83
N ILE A 46 -8.65 -14.00 13.64
CA ILE A 46 -9.11 -13.29 12.44
C ILE A 46 -8.07 -13.40 11.33
N ASN A 47 -6.82 -13.08 11.62
CA ASN A 47 -5.73 -13.16 10.65
C ASN A 47 -4.49 -13.82 11.28
N PRO A 48 -4.28 -15.13 11.07
CA PRO A 48 -3.15 -15.88 11.63
C PRO A 48 -1.77 -15.36 11.25
N LYS A 49 -1.68 -14.51 10.21
CA LYS A 49 -0.44 -13.84 9.79
C LYS A 49 -0.20 -12.50 10.48
N SER A 50 -1.09 -12.11 11.39
CA SER A 50 -1.01 -10.84 12.12
C SER A 50 -0.94 -9.56 11.26
N GLY A 51 -1.20 -9.66 9.97
CA GLY A 51 -1.17 -8.52 9.04
C GLY A 51 -2.45 -7.67 9.12
N VAL A 52 -2.32 -6.39 8.83
CA VAL A 52 -3.45 -5.48 8.61
C VAL A 52 -3.31 -4.88 7.20
N PRO A 53 -4.45 -4.67 6.48
CA PRO A 53 -5.84 -4.88 6.86
C PRO A 53 -6.30 -6.33 6.71
N ALA A 54 -7.43 -6.65 7.36
CA ALA A 54 -8.19 -7.87 7.15
C ALA A 54 -9.68 -7.52 7.03
N LEU A 55 -10.36 -8.01 6.00
CA LEU A 55 -11.80 -7.83 5.78
C LEU A 55 -12.55 -9.06 6.27
N GLN A 56 -13.40 -8.92 7.27
CA GLN A 56 -14.34 -9.97 7.70
C GLN A 56 -15.70 -9.74 7.04
N LEU A 57 -16.17 -10.75 6.31
CA LEU A 57 -17.48 -10.78 5.67
C LEU A 57 -18.58 -11.16 6.66
N ASP A 58 -19.84 -10.90 6.29
CA ASP A 58 -21.00 -11.23 7.14
C ASP A 58 -21.19 -12.74 7.36
N ASN A 59 -20.66 -13.58 6.48
CA ASN A 59 -20.66 -15.05 6.63
C ASN A 59 -19.48 -15.58 7.48
N GLY A 60 -18.66 -14.67 8.05
CA GLY A 60 -17.51 -15.02 8.88
C GLY A 60 -16.21 -15.28 8.11
N ASN A 61 -16.22 -15.38 6.78
CA ASN A 61 -15.00 -15.51 5.99
C ASN A 61 -14.12 -14.27 6.10
N VAL A 62 -12.81 -14.46 6.09
CA VAL A 62 -11.84 -13.36 6.17
C VAL A 62 -11.00 -13.30 4.89
N ILE A 63 -10.89 -12.11 4.31
CA ILE A 63 -10.00 -11.80 3.20
C ILE A 63 -8.86 -10.94 3.75
N SER A 64 -7.65 -11.44 3.73
CA SER A 64 -6.43 -10.68 3.99
C SER A 64 -5.78 -10.21 2.68
N GLU A 65 -4.72 -9.41 2.78
CA GLU A 65 -4.03 -8.74 1.68
C GLU A 65 -4.82 -7.55 1.07
N SER A 66 -4.24 -6.36 1.15
CA SER A 66 -4.89 -5.11 0.71
C SER A 66 -5.39 -5.16 -0.73
N MET A 67 -4.62 -5.78 -1.63
CA MET A 67 -5.01 -5.91 -3.03
C MET A 67 -6.17 -6.88 -3.23
N ALA A 68 -6.23 -7.98 -2.48
CA ALA A 68 -7.35 -8.91 -2.52
C ALA A 68 -8.64 -8.26 -2.00
N ILE A 69 -8.54 -7.46 -0.94
CA ILE A 69 -9.66 -6.68 -0.40
C ILE A 69 -10.17 -5.69 -1.46
N CYS A 70 -9.27 -4.93 -2.11
CA CYS A 70 -9.65 -4.02 -3.19
C CYS A 70 -10.32 -4.76 -4.37
N ARG A 71 -9.81 -5.93 -4.76
CA ARG A 71 -10.41 -6.77 -5.81
C ARG A 71 -11.81 -7.28 -5.44
N TYR A 72 -12.02 -7.63 -4.17
CA TYR A 72 -13.34 -8.02 -3.68
C TYR A 72 -14.36 -6.90 -3.88
N PHE A 73 -14.03 -5.68 -3.46
CA PHE A 73 -14.92 -4.53 -3.63
C PHE A 73 -15.07 -4.09 -5.10
N ASP A 74 -14.03 -4.25 -5.91
CA ASP A 74 -14.11 -3.99 -7.35
C ASP A 74 -15.08 -4.93 -8.06
N ALA A 75 -15.13 -6.19 -7.65
CA ALA A 75 -16.08 -7.16 -8.18
C ALA A 75 -17.55 -6.86 -7.78
N ILE A 76 -17.76 -6.26 -6.59
CA ILE A 76 -19.09 -5.82 -6.14
C ILE A 76 -19.52 -4.54 -6.87
N GLN A 77 -18.61 -3.58 -7.00
CA GLN A 77 -18.85 -2.29 -7.64
C GLN A 77 -17.72 -1.99 -8.62
N PRO A 78 -17.85 -2.39 -9.90
CA PRO A 78 -16.79 -2.21 -10.90
C PRO A 78 -16.43 -0.74 -11.16
N GLU A 79 -17.41 0.14 -11.18
CA GLU A 79 -17.19 1.57 -11.46
C GLU A 79 -16.87 2.39 -10.20
N PRO A 80 -15.95 3.37 -10.29
CA PRO A 80 -15.04 3.63 -11.42
C PRO A 80 -14.03 2.49 -11.61
N PHE A 81 -13.64 2.22 -12.87
CA PHE A 81 -12.77 1.07 -13.25
C PHE A 81 -11.32 1.25 -12.81
N LEU A 82 -11.07 1.20 -11.50
CA LEU A 82 -9.72 1.40 -10.93
C LEU A 82 -8.73 0.27 -11.26
N PHE A 83 -9.22 -0.88 -11.66
CA PHE A 83 -8.39 -1.99 -12.16
C PHE A 83 -8.39 -2.13 -13.68
N GLY A 84 -8.96 -1.15 -14.41
CA GLY A 84 -9.11 -1.16 -15.86
C GLY A 84 -10.44 -1.79 -16.31
N GLU A 85 -10.92 -1.38 -17.45
CA GLU A 85 -12.16 -1.86 -18.06
C GLU A 85 -11.90 -3.01 -19.04
N SER A 86 -11.01 -2.78 -20.00
CA SER A 86 -10.63 -3.78 -20.99
C SER A 86 -9.65 -4.82 -20.44
N PRO A 87 -9.51 -6.00 -21.05
CA PRO A 87 -8.50 -6.98 -20.69
C PRO A 87 -7.07 -6.43 -20.71
N GLU A 88 -6.76 -5.58 -21.69
CA GLU A 88 -5.45 -4.94 -21.82
C GLU A 88 -5.19 -3.98 -20.65
N GLU A 89 -6.14 -3.09 -20.35
CA GLU A 89 -6.01 -2.17 -19.20
C GLU A 89 -5.87 -2.93 -17.89
N LYS A 90 -6.66 -3.98 -17.69
CA LYS A 90 -6.54 -4.85 -16.49
C LYS A 90 -5.15 -5.44 -16.34
N GLY A 91 -4.57 -5.91 -17.45
CA GLY A 91 -3.20 -6.42 -17.47
C GLY A 91 -2.17 -5.36 -17.15
N ILE A 92 -2.29 -4.16 -17.74
CA ILE A 92 -1.37 -3.04 -17.53
C ILE A 92 -1.44 -2.53 -16.08
N VAL A 93 -2.64 -2.33 -15.54
CA VAL A 93 -2.83 -1.90 -14.15
C VAL A 93 -2.22 -2.91 -13.19
N GLU A 94 -2.48 -4.22 -13.39
CA GLU A 94 -1.91 -5.26 -12.54
C GLU A 94 -0.39 -5.33 -12.64
N MET A 95 0.17 -5.21 -13.85
CA MET A 95 1.62 -5.15 -14.03
C MET A 95 2.26 -4.02 -13.21
N TRP A 96 1.67 -2.82 -13.24
CA TRP A 96 2.18 -1.68 -12.46
C TRP A 96 1.96 -1.83 -10.96
N ASN A 97 0.83 -2.41 -10.53
CA ASN A 97 0.62 -2.77 -9.13
C ASN A 97 1.74 -3.69 -8.61
N ARG A 98 2.09 -4.73 -9.39
CA ARG A 98 3.15 -5.68 -9.03
C ARG A 98 4.53 -5.02 -9.02
N LYS A 99 4.84 -4.15 -10.00
CA LYS A 99 6.11 -3.41 -10.02
C LYS A 99 6.25 -2.51 -8.79
N ILE A 100 5.24 -1.70 -8.48
CA ILE A 100 5.27 -0.83 -7.29
C ILE A 100 5.45 -1.65 -6.01
N GLU A 101 4.80 -2.80 -5.91
CA GLU A 101 4.90 -3.66 -4.74
C GLU A 101 6.30 -4.27 -4.61
N ILE A 102 6.82 -4.87 -5.68
CA ILE A 102 8.08 -5.61 -5.66
C ILE A 102 9.28 -4.66 -5.64
N GLU A 103 9.27 -3.63 -6.46
CA GLU A 103 10.42 -2.74 -6.68
C GLU A 103 10.41 -1.50 -5.77
N GLY A 104 9.23 -1.14 -5.21
CA GLY A 104 9.04 0.00 -4.32
C GLY A 104 8.73 -0.40 -2.88
N MET A 105 7.51 -0.92 -2.63
CA MET A 105 6.99 -1.15 -1.28
C MET A 105 7.81 -2.18 -0.48
N ASN A 106 8.19 -3.30 -1.09
CA ASN A 106 8.96 -4.34 -0.43
C ASN A 106 10.36 -3.83 -0.03
N PRO A 107 11.12 -3.14 -0.89
CA PRO A 107 12.39 -2.51 -0.51
C PRO A 107 12.27 -1.52 0.65
N VAL A 108 11.22 -0.68 0.67
CA VAL A 108 10.96 0.23 1.80
C VAL A 108 10.66 -0.57 3.08
N GLY A 109 9.85 -1.62 2.97
CA GLY A 109 9.55 -2.52 4.08
C GLY A 109 10.81 -3.22 4.62
N GLU A 110 11.69 -3.70 3.74
CA GLU A 110 13.01 -4.26 4.12
C GLU A 110 13.86 -3.21 4.85
N CYS A 111 13.94 -1.99 4.29
CA CYS A 111 14.70 -0.91 4.92
C CYS A 111 14.17 -0.60 6.32
N LEU A 112 12.87 -0.34 6.47
CA LEU A 112 12.25 0.02 7.75
C LEU A 112 12.43 -1.10 8.79
N ARG A 113 12.07 -2.33 8.44
CA ARG A 113 12.05 -3.44 9.40
C ARG A 113 13.43 -3.92 9.83
N ASN A 114 14.44 -3.71 8.98
CA ASN A 114 15.82 -4.12 9.29
C ASN A 114 16.68 -2.98 9.86
N SER A 115 16.15 -1.74 9.99
CA SER A 115 16.90 -0.59 10.56
C SER A 115 16.26 0.01 11.79
N SER A 116 14.95 -0.10 11.97
CA SER A 116 14.23 0.56 13.07
C SER A 116 14.21 -0.33 14.33
N GLU A 117 14.58 0.22 15.48
CA GLU A 117 14.53 -0.45 16.79
C GLU A 117 13.09 -0.93 17.12
N ALA A 118 12.06 -0.23 16.65
CA ALA A 118 10.66 -0.64 16.82
C ALA A 118 10.34 -2.01 16.20
N PHE A 119 11.16 -2.49 15.27
CA PHE A 119 11.03 -3.79 14.62
C PHE A 119 12.12 -4.79 15.02
N LYS A 120 12.85 -4.54 16.12
CA LYS A 120 13.76 -5.52 16.70
C LYS A 120 13.04 -6.85 16.92
N ASP A 121 13.68 -7.95 16.48
CA ASP A 121 13.13 -9.30 16.49
C ASP A 121 11.79 -9.47 15.72
N ARG A 122 11.40 -8.48 14.91
CA ARG A 122 10.17 -8.46 14.09
C ARG A 122 10.45 -8.01 12.65
N ALA A 123 11.59 -8.43 12.10
CA ALA A 123 12.04 -8.01 10.77
C ALA A 123 11.13 -8.45 9.61
N VAL A 124 10.29 -9.46 9.80
CA VAL A 124 9.26 -9.90 8.85
C VAL A 124 7.85 -9.67 9.42
N PRO A 125 6.85 -9.41 8.58
CA PRO A 125 5.45 -9.31 8.99
C PRO A 125 4.84 -10.70 9.25
N ASP A 126 5.26 -11.34 10.33
CA ASP A 126 4.87 -12.68 10.75
C ASP A 126 4.84 -12.70 12.29
N PRO A 127 3.95 -13.44 12.95
CA PRO A 127 3.92 -13.52 14.42
C PRO A 127 5.19 -14.14 15.01
N ARG A 128 5.94 -14.93 14.24
CA ARG A 128 7.22 -15.53 14.71
C ARG A 128 8.33 -14.48 14.77
N SER A 129 9.18 -14.61 15.77
CA SER A 129 10.35 -13.73 15.92
C SER A 129 11.34 -13.92 14.76
N THR A 130 11.81 -12.81 14.21
CA THR A 130 12.82 -12.80 13.15
C THR A 130 13.79 -11.65 13.37
N LYS A 131 15.07 -11.96 13.47
CA LYS A 131 16.13 -10.97 13.68
C LYS A 131 16.32 -10.07 12.47
N GLN A 132 16.74 -8.85 12.74
CA GLN A 132 17.11 -7.87 11.73
C GLN A 132 18.44 -8.23 11.05
N ILE A 133 18.54 -7.87 9.76
CA ILE A 133 19.75 -8.00 8.93
C ILE A 133 20.06 -6.61 8.35
N PRO A 134 21.01 -5.85 8.90
CA PRO A 134 21.28 -4.46 8.49
C PRO A 134 21.62 -4.28 7.01
N GLU A 135 22.20 -5.29 6.36
CA GLU A 135 22.50 -5.28 4.93
C GLU A 135 21.24 -5.22 4.07
N LEU A 136 20.14 -5.83 4.53
CA LEU A 136 18.84 -5.74 3.87
C LEU A 136 18.28 -4.31 3.94
N ALA A 137 18.50 -3.60 5.05
CA ALA A 137 18.10 -2.20 5.15
C ALA A 137 18.84 -1.32 4.13
N LYS A 138 20.14 -1.51 3.95
CA LYS A 138 20.95 -0.79 2.96
C LYS A 138 20.49 -1.09 1.53
N ARG A 139 20.30 -2.38 1.22
CA ARG A 139 19.80 -2.80 -0.10
C ARG A 139 18.39 -2.25 -0.36
N GLY A 140 17.50 -2.33 0.61
CA GLY A 140 16.13 -1.82 0.50
C GLY A 140 16.11 -0.31 0.21
N SER A 141 16.90 0.49 0.93
CA SER A 141 17.03 1.93 0.67
C SER A 141 17.55 2.21 -0.75
N MET A 142 18.58 1.49 -1.19
CA MET A 142 19.15 1.64 -2.53
C MET A 142 18.12 1.33 -3.62
N LEU A 143 17.38 0.22 -3.50
CA LEU A 143 16.37 -0.20 -4.47
C LEU A 143 15.19 0.76 -4.52
N ALA A 144 14.71 1.22 -3.36
CA ALA A 144 13.63 2.20 -3.30
C ALA A 144 14.00 3.54 -3.93
N ASN A 145 15.25 4.02 -3.75
CA ASN A 145 15.74 5.22 -4.44
C ASN A 145 15.84 5.03 -5.96
N ARG A 146 16.29 3.85 -6.44
CA ARG A 146 16.29 3.53 -7.86
C ARG A 146 14.89 3.59 -8.45
N PHE A 147 13.92 3.00 -7.74
CA PHE A 147 12.53 2.98 -8.17
C PHE A 147 11.92 4.41 -8.29
N LEU A 148 12.35 5.39 -7.49
CA LEU A 148 11.93 6.79 -7.69
C LEU A 148 12.32 7.32 -9.08
N GLY A 149 13.53 6.98 -9.56
CA GLY A 149 13.99 7.35 -10.91
C GLY A 149 13.17 6.68 -11.99
N ASP A 150 12.95 5.36 -11.88
CA ASP A 150 12.20 4.57 -12.85
C ASP A 150 10.75 5.06 -12.99
N ILE A 151 10.10 5.35 -11.85
CA ILE A 151 8.73 5.87 -11.86
C ILE A 151 8.64 7.31 -12.34
N ASN A 152 9.66 8.15 -12.06
CA ASN A 152 9.74 9.50 -12.61
C ASN A 152 9.85 9.47 -14.14
N GLU A 153 10.66 8.59 -14.71
CA GLU A 153 10.74 8.38 -16.15
C GLU A 153 9.39 7.91 -16.72
N ARG A 154 8.72 6.99 -16.06
CA ARG A 154 7.37 6.55 -16.46
C ARG A 154 6.40 7.72 -16.54
N LEU A 155 6.34 8.54 -15.51
CA LEU A 155 5.43 9.68 -15.41
C LEU A 155 5.83 10.87 -16.30
N SER A 156 7.04 10.91 -16.84
CA SER A 156 7.42 11.89 -17.86
C SER A 156 6.75 11.64 -19.22
N LYS A 157 6.28 10.39 -19.44
CA LYS A 157 5.69 9.93 -20.71
C LYS A 157 4.20 9.58 -20.59
N ASN A 158 3.65 9.57 -19.38
CA ASN A 158 2.27 9.15 -19.10
C ASN A 158 1.63 10.02 -18.04
N LYS A 159 0.34 10.29 -18.21
CA LYS A 159 -0.43 11.10 -17.27
C LYS A 159 -0.58 10.42 -15.90
N TYR A 160 -0.81 9.12 -15.89
CA TYR A 160 -0.92 8.27 -14.71
C TYR A 160 -0.02 7.05 -14.86
N VAL A 161 0.18 6.32 -13.77
CA VAL A 161 1.10 5.17 -13.76
C VAL A 161 0.76 4.12 -14.81
N ALA A 162 -0.50 3.76 -14.93
CA ALA A 162 -0.94 2.75 -15.92
C ALA A 162 -1.27 3.32 -17.31
N GLY A 163 -1.24 4.65 -17.51
CA GLY A 163 -1.53 5.31 -18.78
C GLY A 163 -2.36 6.58 -18.62
N GLU A 164 -3.49 6.69 -19.33
CA GLU A 164 -4.30 7.91 -19.40
C GLU A 164 -5.30 8.02 -18.24
N ASN A 165 -5.69 6.92 -17.63
CA ASN A 165 -6.73 6.87 -16.60
C ASN A 165 -6.11 6.62 -15.21
N PHE A 166 -6.66 7.34 -14.19
CA PHE A 166 -6.34 7.10 -12.79
C PHE A 166 -6.77 5.68 -12.41
N SER A 167 -5.90 4.97 -11.70
CA SER A 167 -6.08 3.55 -11.41
C SER A 167 -5.57 3.16 -10.01
N MET A 168 -5.74 1.88 -9.66
CA MET A 168 -5.16 1.32 -8.44
C MET A 168 -3.64 1.45 -8.40
N ALA A 169 -2.97 1.48 -9.56
CA ALA A 169 -1.52 1.70 -9.61
C ALA A 169 -1.12 3.09 -9.08
N ASP A 170 -1.94 4.12 -9.32
CA ASP A 170 -1.71 5.47 -8.79
C ASP A 170 -1.93 5.53 -7.29
N ILE A 171 -2.95 4.82 -6.78
CA ILE A 171 -3.18 4.68 -5.34
C ILE A 171 -1.97 4.01 -4.68
N ASN A 172 -1.47 2.92 -5.25
CA ASN A 172 -0.30 2.21 -4.75
C ASN A 172 0.96 3.09 -4.75
N LEU A 173 1.19 3.84 -5.83
CA LEU A 173 2.32 4.77 -5.91
C LEU A 173 2.21 5.90 -4.88
N TYR A 174 1.02 6.46 -4.69
CA TYR A 174 0.82 7.52 -3.71
C TYR A 174 1.11 7.06 -2.28
N VAL A 175 0.62 5.87 -1.93
CA VAL A 175 0.91 5.24 -0.62
C VAL A 175 2.39 4.86 -0.50
N PHE A 176 3.03 4.39 -1.58
CA PHE A 176 4.47 4.13 -1.60
C PHE A 176 5.28 5.37 -1.24
N LEU A 177 4.97 6.54 -1.82
CA LEU A 177 5.71 7.77 -1.55
C LEU A 177 5.61 8.23 -0.10
N ASP A 178 4.42 8.07 0.51
CA ASP A 178 4.25 8.33 1.94
C ASP A 178 5.07 7.35 2.77
N PHE A 179 4.97 6.06 2.49
CA PHE A 179 5.70 5.02 3.21
C PHE A 179 7.23 5.15 3.05
N ALA A 180 7.71 5.47 1.85
CA ALA A 180 9.12 5.67 1.56
C ALA A 180 9.73 6.83 2.37
N SER A 181 8.93 7.86 2.66
CA SER A 181 9.36 8.98 3.50
C SER A 181 9.76 8.57 4.91
N TRP A 182 9.20 7.48 5.45
CA TRP A 182 9.52 6.96 6.79
C TRP A 182 10.97 6.47 6.90
N VAL A 183 11.57 6.10 5.78
CA VAL A 183 12.98 5.68 5.68
C VAL A 183 13.84 6.72 4.94
N LYS A 184 13.34 7.96 4.83
CA LYS A 184 14.01 9.10 4.18
C LYS A 184 14.27 8.89 2.68
N VAL A 185 13.53 8.02 2.02
CA VAL A 185 13.49 7.90 0.56
C VAL A 185 12.41 8.84 0.06
N ILE A 186 12.83 9.99 -0.47
CA ILE A 186 11.94 11.07 -0.89
C ILE A 186 12.34 11.57 -2.30
N PRO A 187 11.37 11.98 -3.14
CA PRO A 187 11.68 12.61 -4.41
C PRO A 187 12.51 13.88 -4.21
N THR A 188 13.51 14.07 -5.06
CA THR A 188 14.36 15.26 -5.13
C THR A 188 13.98 16.13 -6.34
N GLU A 189 14.66 17.25 -6.55
CA GLU A 189 14.48 18.12 -7.72
C GLU A 189 14.70 17.42 -9.07
N ASP A 190 15.40 16.29 -9.10
CA ASP A 190 15.56 15.47 -10.31
C ASP A 190 14.28 14.69 -10.68
N HIS A 191 13.32 14.58 -9.75
CA HIS A 191 12.08 13.80 -9.93
C HIS A 191 10.87 14.68 -10.26
N GLN A 192 11.02 15.63 -11.19
CA GLN A 192 10.01 16.66 -11.49
C GLN A 192 8.66 16.11 -11.94
N SER A 193 8.65 15.03 -12.76
CA SER A 193 7.41 14.42 -13.24
C SER A 193 6.65 13.73 -12.10
N LEU A 194 7.37 13.05 -11.21
CA LEU A 194 6.81 12.40 -10.04
C LEU A 194 6.25 13.43 -9.03
N ILE A 195 6.95 14.55 -8.83
CA ILE A 195 6.50 15.64 -7.94
C ILE A 195 5.19 16.25 -8.47
N LYS A 196 5.14 16.61 -9.74
CA LYS A 196 3.92 17.15 -10.39
C LYS A 196 2.76 16.18 -10.33
N TRP A 197 3.01 14.90 -10.60
CA TRP A 197 1.99 13.85 -10.49
C TRP A 197 1.47 13.76 -9.04
N LYS A 198 2.35 13.76 -8.04
CA LYS A 198 1.96 13.71 -6.62
C LYS A 198 1.08 14.90 -6.22
N GLU A 199 1.39 16.10 -6.69
CA GLU A 199 0.57 17.31 -6.48
C GLU A 199 -0.84 17.11 -7.03
N VAL A 200 -0.97 16.60 -8.26
CA VAL A 200 -2.28 16.31 -8.87
C VAL A 200 -3.05 15.26 -8.05
N ILE A 201 -2.41 14.17 -7.63
CA ILE A 201 -3.08 13.13 -6.84
C ILE A 201 -3.49 13.63 -5.46
N SER A 202 -2.70 14.49 -4.82
CA SER A 202 -3.01 15.04 -3.49
C SER A 202 -4.32 15.82 -3.44
N THR A 203 -4.79 16.35 -4.57
CA THR A 203 -6.07 17.07 -4.65
C THR A 203 -7.29 16.15 -4.76
N ARG A 204 -7.08 14.86 -5.01
CA ARG A 204 -8.18 13.89 -5.16
C ARG A 204 -8.85 13.58 -3.82
N LYS A 205 -10.14 13.23 -3.87
CA LYS A 205 -10.93 12.85 -2.69
C LYS A 205 -10.26 11.72 -1.90
N CYS A 206 -9.71 10.72 -2.57
CA CYS A 206 -9.07 9.58 -1.92
C CYS A 206 -7.80 9.96 -1.14
N ALA A 207 -7.06 10.98 -1.56
CA ALA A 207 -5.87 11.41 -0.83
C ALA A 207 -6.22 12.06 0.52
N LYS A 208 -7.41 12.65 0.66
CA LYS A 208 -7.88 13.31 1.88
C LYS A 208 -8.14 12.36 3.05
N VAL A 209 -8.24 11.05 2.81
CA VAL A 209 -8.37 10.06 3.89
C VAL A 209 -7.17 10.04 4.86
N PHE A 210 -6.07 10.70 4.50
CA PHE A 210 -4.89 10.85 5.36
C PHE A 210 -4.94 12.06 6.30
N GLU A 211 -5.82 13.01 6.02
CA GLU A 211 -5.92 14.27 6.78
C GLU A 211 -6.86 14.15 8.00
N SER A 212 -7.58 13.06 8.12
CA SER A 212 -8.61 12.83 9.14
C SER A 212 -8.15 11.95 10.31
#